data_4dba50fe8377013030eccf39387659b3
#
_entry.id   4dba50fe8377013030eccf39387659b3
#
_cell.length_a   1.000
_cell.length_b   1.000
_cell.length_c   1.000
_cell.angle_alpha   90.00
_cell.angle_beta   90.00
_cell.angle_gamma   90.00
#
_symmetry.space_group_name_H-M   'P 1'
#
loop_
_entity.id
_entity.type
_entity.pdbx_description
1 polymer ?
#
loop_
_entity_poly.entity_id
_entity_poly.type
_entity_poly.pdbx_seq_one_letter_code
_entity_poly.pdbx_strand_id
1 'polypeptide(L)'
;MKYFFQSMLGAMLLLSGVFAFSSCGNDESDPDSTVTIAMATVEKQPQYDAPYLVLDNGEKLWVVQHIVPYRDLKAGERILGNYSFLEAGESGFAYNIRLNDYTLVPVQEIIGLNPDNMDSIGNMKVQIKDMWPSDDYLNVRFMLNFPSPQKPILNLVVNEMIPWTKDGYAHLELRYNSNGSQGRLVPVSYTHLTLPTN
;
A
#
# COMPACT_ATOMS: atom_id res chain seq x y z
N MET A 1 -58.73 -49.96 -50.80
CA MET A 1 -57.90 -50.98 -51.47
C MET A 1 -56.48 -50.42 -51.63
N LYS A 2 -55.56 -51.09 -51.02
CA LYS A 2 -54.11 -51.20 -51.34
C LYS A 2 -53.26 -49.94 -51.51
N TYR A 3 -52.40 -49.68 -50.44
CA TYR A 3 -50.92 -49.72 -50.45
C TYR A 3 -50.21 -48.86 -51.49
N PHE A 4 -49.36 -47.91 -51.02
CA PHE A 4 -47.90 -48.14 -51.09
C PHE A 4 -47.19 -47.14 -50.20
N PHE A 5 -46.47 -47.71 -49.30
CA PHE A 5 -45.45 -47.08 -48.46
C PHE A 5 -44.20 -46.86 -49.34
N GLN A 6 -43.69 -45.69 -49.43
CA GLN A 6 -42.27 -45.51 -49.76
C GLN A 6 -41.66 -44.32 -49.03
N SER A 7 -40.77 -44.72 -48.22
CA SER A 7 -39.85 -43.95 -47.47
C SER A 7 -39.02 -43.03 -48.36
N MET A 8 -39.00 -41.74 -48.03
CA MET A 8 -37.96 -40.85 -48.47
C MET A 8 -37.28 -40.23 -47.22
N LEU A 9 -36.13 -40.81 -46.95
CA LEU A 9 -35.15 -40.35 -45.97
C LEU A 9 -34.57 -39.04 -46.47
N GLY A 10 -35.10 -37.94 -46.05
CA GLY A 10 -34.57 -36.59 -46.26
C GLY A 10 -33.64 -36.24 -45.14
N ALA A 11 -32.35 -36.26 -45.42
CA ALA A 11 -31.31 -35.82 -44.51
C ALA A 11 -31.48 -34.33 -44.17
N MET A 12 -31.93 -34.05 -42.95
CA MET A 12 -31.97 -32.70 -42.38
C MET A 12 -30.58 -32.36 -41.86
N LEU A 13 -29.79 -31.72 -42.70
CA LEU A 13 -28.52 -31.12 -42.33
C LEU A 13 -28.80 -30.00 -41.33
N LEU A 14 -28.63 -30.30 -40.06
CA LEU A 14 -28.52 -29.32 -38.99
C LEU A 14 -27.20 -28.57 -39.17
N LEU A 15 -27.24 -27.39 -39.79
CA LEU A 15 -26.18 -26.41 -39.75
C LEU A 15 -26.15 -25.83 -38.33
N SER A 16 -25.42 -26.50 -37.44
CA SER A 16 -25.02 -25.90 -36.16
C SER A 16 -24.01 -24.80 -36.45
N GLY A 17 -24.52 -23.56 -36.60
CA GLY A 17 -23.70 -22.37 -36.63
C GLY A 17 -23.01 -22.21 -35.30
N VAL A 18 -21.73 -22.57 -35.24
CA VAL A 18 -20.84 -22.21 -34.17
C VAL A 18 -20.60 -20.71 -34.30
N PHE A 19 -21.37 -19.92 -33.56
CA PHE A 19 -21.01 -18.54 -33.32
C PHE A 19 -19.77 -18.53 -32.41
N ALA A 20 -18.60 -18.57 -33.01
CA ALA A 20 -17.38 -18.19 -32.36
C ALA A 20 -17.49 -16.67 -32.04
N PHE A 21 -17.90 -16.36 -30.84
CA PHE A 21 -17.66 -15.01 -30.29
C PHE A 21 -16.16 -14.87 -30.12
N SER A 22 -15.50 -14.45 -31.19
CA SER A 22 -14.16 -13.92 -31.13
C SER A 22 -14.25 -12.56 -30.43
N SER A 23 -14.24 -12.58 -29.11
CA SER A 23 -13.96 -11.41 -28.32
C SER A 23 -12.45 -11.18 -28.39
N CYS A 24 -11.98 -10.64 -29.50
CA CYS A 24 -10.67 -10.00 -29.56
C CYS A 24 -10.82 -8.60 -28.98
N GLY A 25 -10.83 -8.50 -27.65
CA GLY A 25 -10.28 -7.37 -26.99
C GLY A 25 -8.77 -7.56 -27.01
N ASN A 26 -8.07 -6.86 -27.89
CA ASN A 26 -6.62 -6.68 -27.76
C ASN A 26 -6.38 -5.72 -26.60
N ASP A 27 -6.63 -6.16 -25.39
CA ASP A 27 -5.86 -5.70 -24.25
C ASP A 27 -4.58 -6.52 -24.28
N GLU A 28 -3.53 -5.95 -24.84
CA GLU A 28 -2.16 -6.37 -24.54
C GLU A 28 -1.89 -6.03 -23.07
N SER A 29 -2.61 -6.67 -22.16
CA SER A 29 -2.17 -6.87 -20.80
C SER A 29 -1.10 -7.95 -20.88
N ASP A 30 0.14 -7.51 -20.81
CA ASP A 30 1.30 -8.38 -20.63
C ASP A 30 0.99 -9.35 -19.48
N PRO A 31 0.85 -10.67 -19.73
CA PRO A 31 0.34 -11.60 -18.72
C PRO A 31 1.31 -11.83 -17.55
N ASP A 32 2.45 -11.14 -17.52
CA ASP A 32 3.53 -11.35 -16.55
C ASP A 32 3.79 -10.14 -15.63
N SER A 33 3.04 -9.05 -15.73
CA SER A 33 3.23 -7.92 -14.83
C SER A 33 2.41 -8.09 -13.54
N THR A 34 2.93 -8.87 -12.61
CA THR A 34 2.35 -8.95 -11.26
C THR A 34 2.37 -7.57 -10.62
N VAL A 35 1.17 -7.03 -10.39
CA VAL A 35 1.01 -5.76 -9.65
C VAL A 35 1.30 -6.02 -8.18
N THR A 36 2.20 -5.23 -7.61
CA THR A 36 2.61 -5.31 -6.22
C THR A 36 2.30 -4.00 -5.51
N ILE A 37 1.86 -4.11 -4.26
CA ILE A 37 1.66 -2.96 -3.38
C ILE A 37 2.58 -3.14 -2.17
N ALA A 38 3.51 -2.22 -1.98
CA ALA A 38 4.42 -2.26 -0.85
C ALA A 38 4.81 -0.87 -0.35
N MET A 39 5.26 -0.83 0.91
CA MET A 39 5.87 0.34 1.51
C MET A 39 7.28 0.52 0.95
N ALA A 40 7.62 1.77 0.65
CA ALA A 40 8.95 2.13 0.20
C ALA A 40 9.37 3.50 0.72
N THR A 41 10.67 3.68 0.89
CA THR A 41 11.28 4.99 1.10
C THR A 41 11.80 5.52 -0.23
N VAL A 42 11.52 6.77 -0.49
CA VAL A 42 12.08 7.48 -1.65
C VAL A 42 13.51 7.88 -1.35
N GLU A 43 14.42 7.52 -2.24
CA GLU A 43 15.83 7.89 -2.14
C GLU A 43 16.30 8.67 -3.35
N LYS A 44 17.26 9.58 -3.14
CA LYS A 44 17.94 10.35 -4.20
C LYS A 44 19.44 10.31 -3.97
N GLN A 45 20.16 10.06 -5.04
CA GLN A 45 21.63 10.15 -5.01
C GLN A 45 22.12 11.03 -6.15
N PRO A 46 23.23 11.78 -5.97
CA PRO A 46 23.70 12.74 -6.96
C PRO A 46 24.00 12.16 -8.35
N GLN A 47 24.32 10.87 -8.42
CA GLN A 47 24.62 10.17 -9.66
C GLN A 47 23.36 9.79 -10.47
N TYR A 48 22.16 9.93 -9.89
CA TYR A 48 20.91 9.62 -10.56
C TYR A 48 20.10 10.88 -10.81
N ASP A 49 19.52 10.98 -11.97
CA ASP A 49 18.67 12.13 -12.39
C ASP A 49 17.24 12.06 -11.85
N ALA A 50 16.87 10.94 -11.25
CA ALA A 50 15.55 10.69 -10.72
C ALA A 50 15.62 9.98 -9.35
N PRO A 51 14.57 10.10 -8.51
CA PRO A 51 14.45 9.31 -7.31
C PRO A 51 14.25 7.83 -7.63
N TYR A 52 14.67 6.98 -6.71
CA TYR A 52 14.41 5.54 -6.72
C TYR A 52 13.75 5.11 -5.42
N LEU A 53 13.24 3.89 -5.37
CA LEU A 53 12.52 3.37 -4.21
C LEU A 53 13.35 2.33 -3.49
N VAL A 54 13.33 2.36 -2.17
CA VAL A 54 13.91 1.34 -1.30
C VAL A 54 12.79 0.70 -0.51
N LEU A 55 12.58 -0.59 -0.71
CA LEU A 55 11.59 -1.38 0.03
C LEU A 55 12.03 -1.60 1.48
N ASP A 56 11.10 -1.96 2.34
CA ASP A 56 11.35 -2.26 3.75
C ASP A 56 12.28 -3.47 3.98
N ASN A 57 12.50 -4.30 2.97
CA ASN A 57 13.49 -5.39 2.99
C ASN A 57 14.87 -4.96 2.46
N GLY A 58 15.07 -3.68 2.17
CA GLY A 58 16.32 -3.12 1.66
C GLY A 58 16.51 -3.24 0.15
N GLU A 59 15.61 -3.89 -0.58
CA GLU A 59 15.69 -3.97 -2.04
C GLU A 59 15.47 -2.60 -2.68
N LYS A 60 16.34 -2.27 -3.64
CA LYS A 60 16.26 -1.03 -4.41
C LYS A 60 15.56 -1.27 -5.73
N LEU A 61 14.59 -0.41 -6.04
CA LEU A 61 13.79 -0.47 -7.25
C LEU A 61 14.09 0.76 -8.11
N TRP A 62 14.44 0.54 -9.38
CA TRP A 62 14.62 1.61 -10.34
C TRP A 62 13.34 1.83 -11.15
N VAL A 63 12.84 3.08 -11.19
CA VAL A 63 11.63 3.42 -11.91
C VAL A 63 11.97 3.76 -13.36
N VAL A 64 11.82 2.80 -14.26
CA VAL A 64 12.06 2.99 -15.70
C VAL A 64 10.82 3.47 -16.45
N GLN A 65 9.62 3.11 -15.93
CA GLN A 65 8.33 3.55 -16.45
C GLN A 65 7.45 4.07 -15.31
N HIS A 66 6.57 5.00 -15.61
CA HIS A 66 5.63 5.52 -14.62
C HIS A 66 4.34 6.01 -15.29
N ILE A 67 3.21 5.83 -14.60
CA ILE A 67 1.91 6.36 -15.00
C ILE A 67 1.64 7.68 -14.27
N VAL A 68 2.17 7.82 -13.06
CA VAL A 68 2.00 9.00 -12.20
C VAL A 68 3.29 9.83 -12.13
N PRO A 69 3.22 11.14 -11.93
CA PRO A 69 4.41 11.98 -11.68
C PRO A 69 5.09 11.52 -10.38
N TYR A 70 6.40 11.29 -10.41
CA TYR A 70 7.16 10.85 -9.24
C TYR A 70 8.50 11.58 -9.05
N ARG A 71 8.96 12.34 -10.06
CA ARG A 71 10.26 13.00 -10.02
C ARG A 71 10.39 14.08 -8.94
N ASP A 72 9.25 14.62 -8.48
CA ASP A 72 9.17 15.64 -7.45
C ASP A 72 9.16 15.05 -6.02
N LEU A 73 9.07 13.73 -5.88
CA LEU A 73 9.19 13.06 -4.60
C LEU A 73 10.54 13.39 -3.96
N LYS A 74 10.54 13.61 -2.65
CA LYS A 74 11.74 14.00 -1.91
C LYS A 74 12.38 12.79 -1.24
N ALA A 75 13.69 12.81 -1.10
CA ALA A 75 14.39 11.80 -0.31
C ALA A 75 13.85 11.77 1.13
N GLY A 76 13.66 10.58 1.66
CA GLY A 76 13.08 10.31 2.97
C GLY A 76 11.54 10.27 3.00
N GLU A 77 10.85 10.64 1.91
CA GLU A 77 9.39 10.44 1.86
C GLU A 77 9.06 8.95 1.83
N ARG A 78 8.04 8.58 2.62
CA ARG A 78 7.49 7.23 2.62
C ARG A 78 6.28 7.17 1.72
N ILE A 79 6.20 6.13 0.91
CA ILE A 79 5.07 5.89 0.01
C ILE A 79 4.54 4.46 0.16
N LEU A 80 3.25 4.30 -0.02
CA LEU A 80 2.65 3.02 -0.38
C LEU A 80 2.58 3.00 -1.90
N GLY A 81 3.53 2.31 -2.52
CA GLY A 81 3.68 2.24 -3.97
C GLY A 81 2.90 1.08 -4.57
N ASN A 82 2.22 1.33 -5.69
CA ASN A 82 1.65 0.33 -6.57
C ASN A 82 2.53 0.26 -7.81
N TYR A 83 3.19 -0.87 -8.04
CA TYR A 83 4.14 -1.03 -9.13
C TYR A 83 4.10 -2.43 -9.74
N SER A 84 4.60 -2.52 -10.96
CA SER A 84 4.79 -3.79 -11.67
C SER A 84 6.27 -4.03 -11.91
N PHE A 85 6.73 -5.24 -11.68
CA PHE A 85 8.08 -5.66 -12.06
C PHE A 85 8.17 -5.76 -13.59
N LEU A 86 9.27 -5.29 -14.16
CA LEU A 86 9.53 -5.38 -15.59
C LEU A 86 10.66 -6.38 -15.87
N GLU A 87 11.80 -6.17 -15.24
CA GLU A 87 13.00 -6.98 -15.45
C GLU A 87 13.93 -6.91 -14.22
N ALA A 88 14.95 -7.75 -14.20
CA ALA A 88 16.01 -7.66 -13.19
C ALA A 88 16.72 -6.31 -13.31
N GLY A 89 17.02 -5.70 -12.17
CA GLY A 89 17.72 -4.43 -12.10
C GLY A 89 19.22 -4.58 -12.39
N GLU A 90 19.87 -3.47 -12.67
CA GLU A 90 21.31 -3.36 -12.85
C GLU A 90 21.93 -2.39 -11.84
N SER A 91 23.23 -2.38 -11.71
CA SER A 91 23.99 -1.35 -10.95
C SER A 91 23.54 -1.20 -9.48
N GLY A 92 23.16 -2.31 -8.83
CA GLY A 92 22.77 -2.33 -7.41
C GLY A 92 21.27 -2.16 -7.17
N PHE A 93 20.45 -2.14 -8.20
CA PHE A 93 18.99 -2.26 -8.11
C PHE A 93 18.57 -3.72 -8.24
N ALA A 94 17.60 -4.16 -7.44
CA ALA A 94 17.04 -5.50 -7.52
C ALA A 94 16.17 -5.66 -8.77
N TYR A 95 15.36 -4.63 -9.07
CA TYR A 95 14.43 -4.68 -10.19
C TYR A 95 14.26 -3.31 -10.84
N ASN A 96 14.01 -3.35 -12.14
CA ASN A 96 13.41 -2.27 -12.92
C ASN A 96 11.90 -2.40 -12.83
N ILE A 97 11.20 -1.29 -12.54
CA ILE A 97 9.76 -1.29 -12.31
C ILE A 97 9.04 -0.24 -13.14
N ARG A 98 7.74 -0.47 -13.32
CA ARG A 98 6.77 0.56 -13.69
C ARG A 98 6.01 0.99 -12.44
N LEU A 99 6.10 2.28 -12.08
CA LEU A 99 5.31 2.87 -11.01
C LEU A 99 3.92 3.20 -11.53
N ASN A 100 2.90 2.48 -11.07
CA ASN A 100 1.53 2.65 -11.52
C ASN A 100 0.81 3.75 -10.75
N ASP A 101 1.00 3.77 -9.41
CA ASP A 101 0.40 4.75 -8.50
C ASP A 101 1.18 4.78 -7.18
N TYR A 102 0.99 5.83 -6.38
CA TYR A 102 1.48 5.87 -5.01
C TYR A 102 0.62 6.76 -4.12
N THR A 103 0.68 6.50 -2.84
CA THR A 103 0.12 7.35 -1.80
C THR A 103 1.24 7.73 -0.83
N LEU A 104 1.40 9.03 -0.55
CA LEU A 104 2.31 9.49 0.49
C LEU A 104 1.82 8.99 1.85
N VAL A 105 2.74 8.40 2.61
CA VAL A 105 2.46 7.91 3.95
C VAL A 105 3.10 8.86 4.95
N PRO A 106 2.29 9.52 5.82
CA PRO A 106 2.83 10.42 6.80
C PRO A 106 3.81 9.72 7.74
N VAL A 107 4.98 10.31 7.91
CA VAL A 107 5.97 9.91 8.92
C VAL A 107 5.82 10.84 10.13
N GLN A 108 5.74 10.28 11.32
CA GLN A 108 5.60 11.03 12.56
C GLN A 108 6.70 10.59 13.54
N GLU A 109 7.19 11.54 14.31
CA GLU A 109 8.13 11.26 15.40
C GLU A 109 7.40 10.70 16.61
N ILE A 110 8.12 9.91 17.40
CA ILE A 110 7.65 9.46 18.70
C ILE A 110 7.78 10.65 19.66
N ILE A 111 6.72 10.94 20.41
CA ILE A 111 6.67 12.08 21.32
C ILE A 111 6.53 11.65 22.77
N GLY A 112 7.01 12.49 23.69
CA GLY A 112 6.77 12.30 25.12
C GLY A 112 5.33 12.62 25.48
N LEU A 113 4.65 11.69 26.19
CA LEU A 113 3.33 11.92 26.77
C LEU A 113 3.51 12.44 28.20
N ASN A 114 3.00 13.62 28.45
CA ASN A 114 3.07 14.29 29.75
C ASN A 114 1.73 14.96 30.11
N PRO A 115 1.56 15.51 31.31
CA PRO A 115 0.30 16.14 31.73
C PRO A 115 -0.16 17.31 30.87
N ASP A 116 0.75 18.01 30.20
CA ASP A 116 0.43 19.19 29.41
C ASP A 116 -0.16 18.85 28.04
N ASN A 117 0.17 17.69 27.51
CA ASN A 117 -0.26 17.28 26.15
C ASN A 117 -1.23 16.11 26.12
N MET A 118 -1.48 15.43 27.24
CA MET A 118 -2.26 14.20 27.28
C MET A 118 -3.72 14.37 26.75
N ASP A 119 -4.33 15.52 27.03
CA ASP A 119 -5.72 15.78 26.60
C ASP A 119 -5.79 16.00 25.08
N SER A 120 -4.83 16.70 24.51
CA SER A 120 -4.77 16.97 23.07
C SER A 120 -4.40 15.72 22.26
N ILE A 121 -3.50 14.89 22.78
CA ILE A 121 -3.12 13.61 22.18
C ILE A 121 -4.29 12.63 22.26
N GLY A 122 -5.02 12.65 23.40
CA GLY A 122 -6.17 11.80 23.63
C GLY A 122 -5.82 10.35 23.96
N ASN A 123 -6.86 9.56 24.20
CA ASN A 123 -6.74 8.13 24.53
C ASN A 123 -7.96 7.33 24.03
N MET A 124 -8.44 7.67 22.84
CA MET A 124 -9.58 6.96 22.27
C MET A 124 -9.14 5.61 21.69
N LYS A 125 -10.08 4.68 21.64
CA LYS A 125 -9.82 3.38 21.01
C LYS A 125 -9.61 3.55 19.51
N VAL A 126 -8.58 2.89 18.99
CA VAL A 126 -8.30 2.80 17.55
C VAL A 126 -8.33 1.33 17.11
N GLN A 127 -8.87 1.06 15.94
CA GLN A 127 -8.86 -0.28 15.38
C GLN A 127 -7.61 -0.45 14.52
N ILE A 128 -6.60 -1.12 15.06
CA ILE A 128 -5.39 -1.51 14.33
C ILE A 128 -5.75 -2.66 13.39
N LYS A 129 -5.36 -2.56 12.13
CA LYS A 129 -5.48 -3.62 11.13
C LYS A 129 -4.21 -4.42 11.01
N ASP A 130 -3.08 -3.71 11.07
CA ASP A 130 -1.77 -4.30 10.91
C ASP A 130 -0.70 -3.41 11.50
N MET A 131 0.40 -3.98 11.99
CA MET A 131 1.53 -3.24 12.54
C MET A 131 2.80 -4.08 12.38
N TRP A 132 3.83 -3.49 11.79
CA TRP A 132 5.10 -4.20 11.57
C TRP A 132 6.30 -3.25 11.62
N PRO A 133 7.41 -3.69 12.20
CA PRO A 133 8.65 -2.93 12.14
C PRO A 133 9.32 -3.12 10.78
N SER A 134 10.05 -2.10 10.33
CA SER A 134 10.95 -2.15 9.18
C SER A 134 12.07 -1.16 9.39
N ASP A 135 13.31 -1.63 9.44
CA ASP A 135 14.51 -0.82 9.75
C ASP A 135 14.22 0.22 10.85
N ASP A 136 14.22 1.51 10.48
CA ASP A 136 14.01 2.62 11.39
C ASP A 136 12.52 2.98 11.61
N TYR A 137 11.58 2.18 11.11
CA TYR A 137 10.16 2.54 11.12
C TYR A 137 9.30 1.50 11.82
N LEU A 138 8.28 1.99 12.51
CA LEU A 138 7.10 1.21 12.88
C LEU A 138 5.95 1.60 11.98
N ASN A 139 5.56 0.71 11.08
CA ASN A 139 4.43 0.92 10.19
C ASN A 139 3.14 0.51 10.89
N VAL A 140 2.11 1.35 10.81
CA VAL A 140 0.80 1.08 11.41
C VAL A 140 -0.30 1.32 10.39
N ARG A 141 -1.12 0.31 10.15
CA ARG A 141 -2.35 0.40 9.37
C ARG A 141 -3.54 0.28 10.31
N PHE A 142 -4.42 1.27 10.27
CA PHE A 142 -5.54 1.36 11.21
C PHE A 142 -6.77 1.96 10.54
N MET A 143 -7.90 1.95 11.25
CA MET A 143 -9.16 2.51 10.76
C MET A 143 -9.40 3.88 11.39
N LEU A 144 -9.70 4.86 10.56
CA LEU A 144 -10.13 6.19 10.98
C LEU A 144 -11.57 6.47 10.61
N ASN A 145 -12.23 7.30 11.39
CA ASN A 145 -13.52 7.88 11.01
C ASN A 145 -13.33 9.00 9.98
N PHE A 146 -13.91 8.85 8.80
CA PHE A 146 -13.81 9.83 7.71
C PHE A 146 -15.17 10.03 7.01
N PRO A 147 -15.54 11.23 6.57
CA PRO A 147 -14.82 12.49 6.71
C PRO A 147 -14.78 13.01 8.16
N SER A 148 -13.75 13.76 8.47
CA SER A 148 -13.57 14.40 9.77
C SER A 148 -13.53 15.92 9.59
N PRO A 149 -14.27 16.70 10.38
CA PRO A 149 -14.18 18.16 10.34
C PRO A 149 -12.82 18.68 10.77
N GLN A 150 -12.13 17.93 11.60
CA GLN A 150 -10.76 18.22 12.04
C GLN A 150 -9.91 16.98 11.79
N LYS A 151 -8.63 17.19 11.47
CA LYS A 151 -7.68 16.10 11.25
C LYS A 151 -7.58 15.24 12.51
N PRO A 152 -7.85 13.93 12.45
CA PRO A 152 -7.63 13.04 13.58
C PRO A 152 -6.14 12.96 13.89
N ILE A 153 -5.81 12.74 15.15
CA ILE A 153 -4.44 12.64 15.66
C ILE A 153 -4.20 11.18 16.05
N LEU A 154 -3.17 10.59 15.51
CA LEU A 154 -2.61 9.32 15.95
C LEU A 154 -1.14 9.53 16.24
N ASN A 155 -0.71 9.21 17.45
CA ASN A 155 0.69 9.34 17.87
C ASN A 155 1.17 8.06 18.51
N LEU A 156 2.42 7.72 18.28
CA LEU A 156 3.18 6.79 19.08
C LEU A 156 3.91 7.61 20.15
N VAL A 157 3.74 7.25 21.41
CA VAL A 157 4.26 8.04 22.53
C VAL A 157 5.07 7.20 23.50
N VAL A 158 6.05 7.84 24.14
CA VAL A 158 6.67 7.37 25.38
C VAL A 158 5.92 8.02 26.54
N ASN A 159 5.35 7.23 27.44
CA ASN A 159 4.63 7.75 28.59
C ASN A 159 5.62 8.17 29.69
N GLU A 160 5.91 9.46 29.76
CA GLU A 160 6.86 10.06 30.72
C GLU A 160 6.33 10.07 32.15
N MET A 161 5.03 9.83 32.35
CA MET A 161 4.40 9.77 33.66
C MET A 161 4.58 8.40 34.34
N ILE A 162 5.04 7.40 33.60
CA ILE A 162 5.31 6.06 34.13
C ILE A 162 6.83 5.90 34.23
N PRO A 163 7.36 5.48 35.41
CA PRO A 163 8.78 5.20 35.53
C PRO A 163 9.25 4.16 34.51
N TRP A 164 10.37 4.43 33.88
CA TRP A 164 11.01 3.46 32.97
C TRP A 164 11.29 2.14 33.69
N THR A 165 10.81 1.07 33.11
CA THR A 165 11.18 -0.28 33.55
C THR A 165 12.60 -0.59 33.06
N LYS A 166 13.44 -1.18 33.94
CA LYS A 166 14.81 -1.59 33.55
C LYS A 166 14.82 -2.96 32.89
N ASP A 167 13.87 -3.24 32.04
CA ASP A 167 13.70 -4.52 31.36
C ASP A 167 14.41 -4.59 30.01
N GLY A 168 15.02 -3.49 29.56
CA GLY A 168 15.72 -3.40 28.27
C GLY A 168 14.80 -3.18 27.08
N TYR A 169 13.52 -2.88 27.29
CA TYR A 169 12.55 -2.62 26.23
C TYR A 169 12.09 -1.17 26.19
N ALA A 170 11.81 -0.66 24.99
CA ALA A 170 11.12 0.61 24.82
C ALA A 170 9.61 0.36 24.95
N HIS A 171 8.97 0.99 25.93
CA HIS A 171 7.52 0.91 26.13
C HIS A 171 6.83 2.06 25.43
N LEU A 172 6.11 1.73 24.34
CA LEU A 172 5.40 2.69 23.52
C LEU A 172 3.90 2.49 23.61
N GLU A 173 3.17 3.60 23.61
CA GLU A 173 1.72 3.60 23.59
C GLU A 173 1.22 4.25 22.29
N LEU A 174 0.27 3.60 21.61
CA LEU A 174 -0.42 4.19 20.48
C LEU A 174 -1.64 4.97 21.00
N ARG A 175 -1.63 6.28 20.79
CA ARG A 175 -2.64 7.23 21.25
C ARG A 175 -3.42 7.82 20.10
N TYR A 176 -4.74 7.88 20.24
CA TYR A 176 -5.65 8.36 19.23
C TYR A 176 -6.63 9.39 19.77
N ASN A 177 -6.82 10.47 18.98
CA ASN A 177 -7.86 11.45 19.19
C ASN A 177 -8.61 11.65 17.86
N SER A 178 -9.90 11.34 17.86
CA SER A 178 -10.73 11.51 16.65
C SER A 178 -11.06 12.96 16.33
N ASN A 179 -10.76 13.89 17.24
CA ASN A 179 -11.16 15.31 17.14
C ASN A 179 -12.65 15.48 16.82
N GLY A 180 -13.50 14.64 17.45
CA GLY A 180 -14.96 14.69 17.25
C GLY A 180 -15.45 14.08 15.93
N SER A 181 -14.59 13.39 15.18
CA SER A 181 -14.99 12.72 13.95
C SER A 181 -15.98 11.59 14.23
N GLN A 182 -17.10 11.59 13.51
CA GLN A 182 -18.16 10.57 13.55
C GLN A 182 -18.39 9.93 12.17
N GLY A 183 -17.46 10.13 11.22
CA GLY A 183 -17.56 9.58 9.87
C GLY A 183 -17.47 8.05 9.83
N ARG A 184 -17.58 7.49 8.64
CA ARG A 184 -17.36 6.03 8.45
C ARG A 184 -15.89 5.67 8.66
N LEU A 185 -15.65 4.43 9.11
CA LEU A 185 -14.30 3.90 9.23
C LEU A 185 -13.67 3.66 7.84
N VAL A 186 -12.49 4.22 7.62
CA VAL A 186 -11.68 3.98 6.42
C VAL A 186 -10.27 3.55 6.83
N PRO A 187 -9.60 2.67 6.05
CA PRO A 187 -8.23 2.28 6.33
C PRO A 187 -7.26 3.42 5.98
N VAL A 188 -6.27 3.61 6.83
CA VAL A 188 -5.14 4.52 6.60
C VAL A 188 -3.85 3.87 7.07
N SER A 189 -2.74 4.32 6.51
CA SER A 189 -1.40 3.89 6.90
C SER A 189 -0.59 5.07 7.41
N TYR A 190 0.10 4.86 8.52
CA TYR A 190 1.09 5.78 9.06
C TYR A 190 2.40 5.03 9.31
N THR A 191 3.49 5.78 9.24
CA THR A 191 4.81 5.32 9.63
C THR A 191 5.30 6.17 10.78
N HIS A 192 5.85 5.53 11.80
CA HIS A 192 6.53 6.19 12.92
C HIS A 192 8.00 5.79 12.91
N LEU A 193 8.87 6.74 13.23
CA LEU A 193 10.28 6.43 13.47
C LEU A 193 10.42 5.56 14.72
N THR A 194 11.31 4.60 14.67
CA THR A 194 11.69 3.84 15.85
C THR A 194 12.56 4.70 16.75
N LEU A 195 12.54 4.41 18.06
CA LEU A 195 13.50 5.01 18.99
C LEU A 195 14.90 4.52 18.60
N PRO A 196 15.91 5.40 18.61
CA PRO A 196 17.29 4.96 18.46
C PRO A 196 17.59 3.94 19.57
N THR A 197 17.98 2.77 19.20
CA THR A 197 18.52 1.75 20.12
C THR A 197 19.93 2.18 20.49
N ASN A 198 20.11 2.70 21.70
CA ASN A 198 21.43 2.92 22.29
C ASN A 198 22.06 1.60 22.73
#